data_0d938ed30488665f6cb379968a4985ac
#
_entry.id   0d938ed30488665f6cb379968a4985ac
#
_cell.length_a   1.000
_cell.length_b   1.000
_cell.length_c   1.000
_cell.angle_alpha   90.00
_cell.angle_beta   90.00
_cell.angle_gamma   90.00
#
_symmetry.space_group_name_H-M   'P 1'
#
loop_
_entity.id
_entity.type
_entity.pdbx_description
1 polymer ?
#
loop_
_entity_poly.entity_id
_entity_poly.type
_entity_poly.pdbx_seq_one_letter_code
_entity_poly.pdbx_strand_id
1 'polypeptide(L)'
;MLRPGGTYFAQHVGPASVFELIEFFLGPQPQARRARHPDDEAAAAEAAGLKVVDLRTADLRIEIHDVAAVVYLLRKVVWWVPGFTVEGYRDRLRELHERIASDGPFVAHSTRHLIEARRV
;
A
#
# COMPACT_ATOMS: atom_id res chain seq x y z
N MET A 1 13.03 -3.86 23.21
CA MET A 1 14.42 -3.69 22.72
C MET A 1 15.07 -5.05 22.50
N LEU A 2 15.76 -5.22 21.39
CA LEU A 2 16.42 -6.50 21.07
C LEU A 2 17.69 -6.69 21.90
N ARG A 3 17.91 -7.92 22.36
CA ARG A 3 19.17 -8.31 22.97
C ARG A 3 20.27 -8.42 21.90
N PRO A 4 21.55 -8.30 22.25
CA PRO A 4 22.63 -8.64 21.31
C PRO A 4 22.41 -10.05 20.73
N GLY A 5 22.50 -10.17 19.41
CA GLY A 5 22.17 -11.41 18.72
C GLY A 5 20.68 -11.67 18.51
N GLY A 6 19.80 -10.82 19.03
CA GLY A 6 18.35 -10.93 18.83
C GLY A 6 17.95 -10.63 17.38
N THR A 7 16.83 -11.20 16.94
CA THR A 7 16.33 -11.08 15.57
C THR A 7 15.07 -10.21 15.55
N TYR A 8 15.05 -9.23 14.66
CA TYR A 8 13.86 -8.47 14.27
C TYR A 8 13.35 -9.01 12.94
N PHE A 9 12.07 -9.38 12.92
CA PHE A 9 11.42 -9.86 11.69
C PHE A 9 10.07 -9.18 11.54
N ALA A 10 9.84 -8.55 10.39
CA ALA A 10 8.59 -7.86 10.14
C ALA A 10 8.19 -7.91 8.67
N GLN A 11 6.88 -7.85 8.45
CA GLN A 11 6.28 -7.65 7.13
C GLN A 11 5.59 -6.30 7.13
N HIS A 12 5.89 -5.49 6.12
CA HIS A 12 5.31 -4.17 5.97
C HIS A 12 4.60 -4.02 4.62
N VAL A 13 3.59 -3.16 4.59
CA VAL A 13 3.02 -2.67 3.34
C VAL A 13 4.08 -1.82 2.64
N GLY A 14 4.40 -2.16 1.40
CA GLY A 14 5.42 -1.47 0.64
C GLY A 14 4.94 -0.16 0.01
N PRO A 15 5.83 0.50 -0.76
CA PRO A 15 5.51 1.77 -1.41
C PRO A 15 4.44 1.58 -2.48
N ALA A 16 3.64 2.61 -2.70
CA ALA A 16 2.60 2.68 -3.73
C ALA A 16 1.58 1.53 -3.69
N SER A 17 1.37 0.90 -2.51
CA SER A 17 0.40 -0.17 -2.36
C SER A 17 -1.02 0.34 -2.62
N VAL A 18 -1.72 -0.28 -3.59
CA VAL A 18 -3.09 0.05 -4.02
C VAL A 18 -3.20 1.51 -4.54
N PHE A 19 -2.11 2.13 -4.93
CA PHE A 19 -2.11 3.53 -5.37
C PHE A 19 -2.86 3.74 -6.69
N GLU A 20 -2.99 2.73 -7.54
CA GLU A 20 -3.83 2.84 -8.73
C GLU A 20 -5.25 3.25 -8.35
N LEU A 21 -5.79 2.67 -7.28
CA LEU A 21 -7.11 3.01 -6.77
C LEU A 21 -7.11 4.36 -6.05
N ILE A 22 -6.13 4.61 -5.20
CA ILE A 22 -6.02 5.86 -4.44
C ILE A 22 -5.90 7.05 -5.40
N GLU A 23 -5.05 6.94 -6.41
CA GLU A 23 -4.84 8.02 -7.37
C GLU A 23 -6.01 8.21 -8.32
N PHE A 24 -6.82 7.18 -8.54
CA PHE A 24 -8.08 7.33 -9.27
C PHE A 24 -9.00 8.35 -8.59
N PHE A 25 -9.05 8.34 -7.26
CA PHE A 25 -9.89 9.25 -6.48
C PHE A 25 -9.24 10.59 -6.18
N LEU A 26 -7.95 10.61 -5.89
CA LEU A 26 -7.23 11.79 -5.40
C LEU A 26 -6.35 12.47 -6.44
N GLY A 27 -6.09 11.80 -7.58
CA GLY A 27 -5.10 12.25 -8.54
C GLY A 27 -3.69 11.81 -8.17
N PRO A 28 -2.67 12.14 -9.00
CA PRO A 28 -1.30 11.68 -8.80
C PRO A 28 -0.73 12.04 -7.44
N GLN A 29 -0.04 11.09 -6.81
CA GLN A 29 0.56 11.23 -5.47
C GLN A 29 2.04 10.81 -5.51
N PRO A 30 2.91 11.53 -6.25
CA PRO A 30 4.28 11.05 -6.47
C PRO A 30 5.12 10.96 -5.20
N GLN A 31 4.94 11.86 -4.24
CA GLN A 31 5.66 11.80 -2.98
C GLN A 31 5.19 10.65 -2.09
N ALA A 32 3.88 10.46 -2.00
CA ALA A 32 3.32 9.37 -1.22
C ALA A 32 3.68 8.00 -1.80
N ARG A 33 3.86 7.89 -3.13
CA ARG A 33 4.32 6.66 -3.78
C ARG A 33 5.69 6.22 -3.32
N ARG A 34 6.55 7.16 -2.89
CA ARG A 34 7.90 6.88 -2.42
C ARG A 34 7.96 6.53 -0.94
N ALA A 35 6.88 6.73 -0.20
CA ALA A 35 6.82 6.39 1.21
C ALA A 35 6.96 4.89 1.43
N ARG A 36 7.56 4.50 2.55
CA ARG A 36 7.74 3.09 2.95
C ARG A 36 8.57 2.27 1.97
N HIS A 37 9.52 2.91 1.28
CA HIS A 37 10.41 2.18 0.40
C HIS A 37 11.28 1.21 1.22
N PRO A 38 11.50 -0.05 0.75
CA PRO A 38 12.28 -1.03 1.50
C PRO A 38 13.71 -0.58 1.81
N ASP A 39 14.34 0.19 0.93
CA ASP A 39 15.69 0.72 1.17
C ASP A 39 15.71 1.69 2.35
N ASP A 40 14.68 2.50 2.53
CA ASP A 40 14.55 3.41 3.67
C ASP A 40 14.37 2.65 4.98
N GLU A 41 13.61 1.57 4.95
CA GLU A 41 13.44 0.68 6.11
C GLU A 41 14.76 0.01 6.50
N ALA A 42 15.51 -0.48 5.52
CA ALA A 42 16.81 -1.09 5.74
C ALA A 42 17.79 -0.08 6.35
N ALA A 43 17.82 1.14 5.81
CA ALA A 43 18.67 2.22 6.32
C ALA A 43 18.30 2.59 7.76
N ALA A 44 16.99 2.67 8.07
CA ALA A 44 16.52 2.95 9.43
C ALA A 44 16.92 1.85 10.42
N ALA A 45 16.84 0.58 10.00
CA ALA A 45 17.27 -0.54 10.83
C ALA A 45 18.77 -0.47 11.14
N GLU A 46 19.59 -0.19 10.13
CA GLU A 46 21.03 -0.04 10.31
C GLU A 46 21.38 1.14 11.22
N ALA A 47 20.69 2.27 11.06
CA ALA A 47 20.87 3.44 11.93
C ALA A 47 20.49 3.14 13.38
N ALA A 48 19.58 2.19 13.62
CA ALA A 48 19.19 1.74 14.96
C ALA A 48 20.14 0.67 15.54
N GLY A 49 21.23 0.32 14.86
CA GLY A 49 22.20 -0.67 15.32
C GLY A 49 21.87 -2.10 14.92
N LEU A 50 21.01 -2.29 13.95
CA LEU A 50 20.64 -3.60 13.46
C LEU A 50 21.37 -3.89 12.14
N LYS A 51 21.70 -5.15 11.90
CA LYS A 51 22.22 -5.62 10.61
C LYS A 51 21.08 -6.29 9.84
N VAL A 52 20.76 -5.77 8.66
CA VAL A 52 19.78 -6.38 7.77
C VAL A 52 20.39 -7.63 7.15
N VAL A 53 19.77 -8.79 7.41
CA VAL A 53 20.26 -10.08 6.89
C VAL A 53 19.42 -10.59 5.73
N ASP A 54 18.17 -10.12 5.58
CA ASP A 54 17.31 -10.48 4.45
C ASP A 54 16.29 -9.36 4.23
N LEU A 55 16.05 -9.05 2.96
CA LEU A 55 15.03 -8.08 2.54
C LEU A 55 14.38 -8.61 1.27
N ARG A 56 13.09 -8.92 1.34
CA ARG A 56 12.32 -9.45 0.22
C ARG A 56 11.14 -8.57 -0.07
N THR A 57 10.82 -8.42 -1.34
CA THR A 57 9.67 -7.65 -1.80
C THR A 57 8.73 -8.53 -2.61
N ALA A 58 7.45 -8.19 -2.60
CA ALA A 58 6.44 -8.88 -3.40
C ALA A 58 5.36 -7.90 -3.85
N ASP A 59 4.88 -8.08 -5.07
CA ASP A 59 3.73 -7.38 -5.62
C ASP A 59 2.59 -8.38 -5.80
N LEU A 60 1.42 -8.05 -5.27
CA LEU A 60 0.22 -8.86 -5.38
C LEU A 60 -0.80 -8.13 -6.25
N ARG A 61 -1.28 -8.79 -7.28
CA ARG A 61 -2.32 -8.26 -8.14
C ARG A 61 -3.67 -8.34 -7.44
N ILE A 62 -4.40 -7.23 -7.44
CA ILE A 62 -5.75 -7.14 -6.91
C ILE A 62 -6.68 -6.76 -8.05
N GLU A 63 -7.74 -7.55 -8.25
CA GLU A 63 -8.77 -7.26 -9.23
C GLU A 63 -10.05 -6.82 -8.52
N ILE A 64 -10.58 -5.67 -8.90
CA ILE A 64 -11.81 -5.13 -8.34
C ILE A 64 -12.89 -5.22 -9.40
N HIS A 65 -13.89 -6.06 -9.14
CA HIS A 65 -14.97 -6.36 -10.08
C HIS A 65 -16.23 -5.55 -9.86
N ASP A 66 -16.33 -4.83 -8.73
CA ASP A 66 -17.55 -4.18 -8.31
C ASP A 66 -17.26 -2.91 -7.51
N VAL A 67 -17.96 -1.83 -7.86
CA VAL A 67 -17.87 -0.55 -7.16
C VAL A 67 -18.31 -0.64 -5.69
N ALA A 68 -19.25 -1.52 -5.38
CA ALA A 68 -19.67 -1.73 -3.98
C ALA A 68 -18.51 -2.20 -3.10
N ALA A 69 -17.62 -3.04 -3.63
CA ALA A 69 -16.42 -3.46 -2.94
C ALA A 69 -15.48 -2.28 -2.66
N VAL A 70 -15.35 -1.36 -3.62
CA VAL A 70 -14.54 -0.13 -3.45
C VAL A 70 -15.10 0.74 -2.34
N VAL A 71 -16.40 0.98 -2.33
CA VAL A 71 -17.07 1.77 -1.27
C VAL A 71 -16.82 1.15 0.10
N TYR A 72 -16.96 -0.18 0.19
CA TYR A 72 -16.70 -0.90 1.43
C TYR A 72 -15.25 -0.70 1.90
N LEU A 73 -14.27 -0.88 0.99
CA LEU A 73 -12.85 -0.71 1.31
C LEU A 73 -12.53 0.71 1.76
N LEU A 74 -13.02 1.73 1.04
CA LEU A 74 -12.72 3.12 1.37
C LEU A 74 -13.35 3.57 2.69
N ARG A 75 -14.45 2.95 3.10
CA ARG A 75 -15.04 3.18 4.42
C ARG A 75 -14.29 2.49 5.55
N LYS A 76 -13.65 1.36 5.27
CA LYS A 76 -12.87 0.59 6.26
C LYS A 76 -11.44 1.08 6.37
N VAL A 77 -10.81 1.40 5.25
CA VAL A 77 -9.42 1.86 5.20
C VAL A 77 -9.43 3.37 4.99
N VAL A 78 -9.78 4.09 6.04
CA VAL A 78 -10.08 5.53 5.98
C VAL A 78 -8.90 6.40 5.56
N TRP A 79 -7.66 5.91 5.69
CA TRP A 79 -6.46 6.65 5.32
C TRP A 79 -6.13 6.61 3.83
N TRP A 80 -6.76 5.72 3.06
CA TRP A 80 -6.54 5.67 1.61
C TRP A 80 -7.12 6.91 0.92
N VAL A 81 -8.35 7.25 1.23
CA VAL A 81 -9.01 8.45 0.73
C VAL A 81 -9.63 9.17 1.93
N PRO A 82 -8.86 10.04 2.61
CA PRO A 82 -9.36 10.74 3.80
C PRO A 82 -10.60 11.56 3.47
N GLY A 83 -11.62 11.48 4.34
CA GLY A 83 -12.86 12.20 4.15
C GLY A 83 -13.77 11.62 3.08
N PHE A 84 -13.57 10.37 2.68
CA PHE A 84 -14.38 9.72 1.65
C PHE A 84 -15.87 9.67 2.05
N THR A 85 -16.73 10.13 1.14
CA THR A 85 -18.18 9.92 1.19
C THR A 85 -18.67 9.53 -0.20
N VAL A 86 -19.74 8.75 -0.25
CA VAL A 86 -20.34 8.37 -1.54
C VAL A 86 -20.81 9.59 -2.31
N GLU A 87 -21.41 10.56 -1.61
CA GLU A 87 -21.91 11.77 -2.24
C GLU A 87 -20.77 12.65 -2.77
N GLY A 88 -19.70 12.82 -2.01
CA GLY A 88 -18.56 13.64 -2.39
C GLY A 88 -17.78 13.09 -3.58
N TYR A 89 -17.80 11.78 -3.76
CA TYR A 89 -17.07 11.09 -4.83
C TYR A 89 -17.99 10.39 -5.82
N ARG A 90 -19.24 10.83 -5.92
CA ARG A 90 -20.24 10.20 -6.79
C ARG A 90 -19.78 10.12 -8.24
N ASP A 91 -19.20 11.18 -8.78
CA ASP A 91 -18.77 11.21 -10.18
C ASP A 91 -17.62 10.23 -10.43
N ARG A 92 -16.66 10.16 -9.51
CA ARG A 92 -15.56 9.20 -9.59
C ARG A 92 -16.04 7.77 -9.47
N LEU A 93 -16.99 7.51 -8.59
CA LEU A 93 -17.58 6.17 -8.43
C LEU A 93 -18.34 5.75 -9.68
N ARG A 94 -19.07 6.67 -10.30
CA ARG A 94 -19.78 6.41 -11.56
C ARG A 94 -18.79 6.10 -12.68
N GLU A 95 -17.73 6.90 -12.81
CA GLU A 95 -16.65 6.69 -13.78
C GLU A 95 -16.00 5.33 -13.61
N LEU A 96 -15.72 4.94 -12.37
CA LEU A 96 -15.16 3.63 -12.05
C LEU A 96 -16.11 2.49 -12.43
N HIS A 97 -17.39 2.65 -12.13
CA HIS A 97 -18.42 1.68 -12.50
C HIS A 97 -18.48 1.47 -14.01
N GLU A 98 -18.51 2.57 -14.76
CA GLU A 98 -18.53 2.54 -16.23
C GLU A 98 -17.27 1.88 -16.79
N ARG A 99 -16.12 2.19 -16.22
CA ARG A 99 -14.84 1.61 -16.62
C ARG A 99 -14.80 0.11 -16.39
N ILE A 100 -15.28 -0.37 -15.24
CA ILE A 100 -15.36 -1.80 -14.93
C ILE A 100 -16.32 -2.49 -15.88
N ALA A 101 -17.46 -1.86 -16.20
CA ALA A 101 -18.44 -2.41 -17.13
C ALA A 101 -17.90 -2.53 -18.55
N SER A 102 -17.06 -1.57 -19.00
CA SER A 102 -16.50 -1.55 -20.34
C SER A 102 -15.23 -2.39 -20.49
N ASP A 103 -14.30 -2.24 -19.54
CA ASP A 103 -12.93 -2.73 -19.68
C ASP A 103 -12.63 -3.96 -18.80
N GLY A 104 -13.60 -4.37 -17.97
CA GLY A 104 -13.41 -5.44 -17.01
C GLY A 104 -12.85 -4.94 -15.68
N PRO A 105 -12.33 -5.85 -14.83
CA PRO A 105 -11.92 -5.49 -13.48
C PRO A 105 -10.90 -4.35 -13.43
N PHE A 106 -11.04 -3.48 -12.44
CA PHE A 106 -10.01 -2.50 -12.13
C PHE A 106 -8.85 -3.20 -11.43
N VAL A 107 -7.65 -3.07 -11.96
CA VAL A 107 -6.45 -3.73 -11.44
C VAL A 107 -5.64 -2.77 -10.59
N ALA A 108 -5.34 -3.20 -9.38
CA ALA A 108 -4.41 -2.52 -8.49
C ALA A 108 -3.37 -3.51 -7.98
N HIS A 109 -2.28 -3.02 -7.42
CA HIS A 109 -1.21 -3.85 -6.89
C HIS A 109 -1.00 -3.54 -5.43
N SER A 110 -0.96 -4.58 -4.60
CA SER A 110 -0.58 -4.48 -3.21
C SER A 110 0.90 -4.85 -3.09
N THR A 111 1.70 -3.92 -2.58
CA THR A 111 3.12 -4.14 -2.39
C THR A 111 3.40 -4.52 -0.95
N ARG A 112 4.34 -5.45 -0.75
CA ARG A 112 4.76 -5.92 0.57
C ARG A 112 6.27 -6.09 0.59
N HIS A 113 6.88 -5.87 1.76
CA HIS A 113 8.26 -6.28 1.96
C HIS A 113 8.45 -6.95 3.32
N LEU A 114 9.34 -7.92 3.33
CA LEU A 114 9.78 -8.62 4.54
C LEU A 114 11.19 -8.17 4.86
N ILE A 115 11.44 -7.84 6.12
CA ILE A 115 12.77 -7.50 6.59
C ILE A 115 13.14 -8.39 7.77
N GLU A 116 14.34 -8.98 7.71
CA GLU A 116 14.96 -9.68 8.83
C GLU A 116 16.25 -8.96 9.18
N ALA A 117 16.38 -8.56 10.42
CA ALA A 117 17.55 -7.86 10.91
C ALA A 117 18.01 -8.44 12.25
N ARG A 118 19.32 -8.37 12.53
CA ARG A 118 19.89 -8.83 13.79
C ARG A 118 20.58 -7.68 14.49
N ARG A 119 20.47 -7.68 15.80
CA ARG A 119 21.26 -6.80 16.63
C ARG A 119 22.66 -7.35 16.77
N VAL A 120 23.62 -6.55 16.37
CA VAL A 120 25.05 -6.89 16.46
C VAL A 120 25.61 -6.57 17.82
#